data_73f397cb11e2f7644a49af9d6930e728
#
_entry.id   73f397cb11e2f7644a49af9d6930e728
#
_cell.length_a   1.000
_cell.length_b   1.000
_cell.length_c   1.000
_cell.angle_alpha   90.00
_cell.angle_beta   90.00
_cell.angle_gamma   90.00
#
_symmetry.space_group_name_H-M   'P 1'
#
loop_
_entity.id
_entity.type
_entity.pdbx_description
1 polymer ?
#
loop_
_entity_poly.entity_id
_entity_poly.type
_entity_poly.pdbx_seq_one_letter_code
_entity_poly.pdbx_strand_id
1 'polypeptide(L)'
;MSSRTSSAGERAPASEPSSAREPKAGTGSGPEADHRASGASAINTAIKHRPALSPSRASDFKHCPLLYRFRAIDRLPETPTPVQVRGIVVHAVLEELFGLPAEERLPDRAHDLVAPAWRRVREERPELAELFGAEDDGQAMASWLASTGELLDGYFRLEDPRLVQPEARELLVETELGSGVLLRGYIDRLDAAPTGELRVVDYKSGTAPREFNEAKALFQMKFYAVVLWRLRGVVPRQLRLMYLADRQSLTYTPDEAELARFERTLDAIWQAILKAGKTGDFRPNPGRLCDWCSHKERCPAFGGTPPEYPGWPEPDAGEESAVDRAD
;
A
#
# COMPACT_ATOMS: atom_id res chain seq x y z
N MET A 1 42.30 -30.70 49.30
CA MET A 1 41.60 -31.86 49.87
C MET A 1 40.49 -32.17 48.91
N SER A 2 40.72 -33.08 48.00
CA SER A 2 40.28 -34.49 47.97
C SER A 2 38.75 -34.58 47.96
N SER A 3 38.06 -35.22 47.06
CA SER A 3 38.39 -36.45 46.32
C SER A 3 37.46 -36.65 45.12
N ARG A 4 38.00 -37.27 44.12
CA ARG A 4 37.42 -38.00 43.02
C ARG A 4 36.39 -39.05 43.46
N THR A 5 35.39 -39.37 42.58
CA THR A 5 35.18 -40.76 42.15
C THR A 5 34.46 -40.85 40.81
N SER A 6 34.96 -41.73 40.01
CA SER A 6 34.63 -42.17 38.67
C SER A 6 33.81 -43.47 38.72
N SER A 7 32.92 -43.71 37.73
CA SER A 7 32.65 -45.05 37.11
C SER A 7 31.66 -44.85 35.99
N ALA A 8 31.93 -45.11 34.73
CA ALA A 8 32.28 -46.31 33.98
C ALA A 8 31.08 -47.27 33.73
N GLY A 9 30.76 -47.38 32.41
CA GLY A 9 30.28 -48.60 31.76
C GLY A 9 28.76 -48.60 31.50
N GLU A 10 28.26 -48.81 30.28
CA GLU A 10 28.35 -50.06 29.53
C GLU A 10 27.78 -49.89 28.09
N ARG A 11 28.33 -50.65 27.17
CA ARG A 11 28.03 -50.67 25.74
C ARG A 11 26.97 -51.69 25.36
N ALA A 12 26.17 -51.32 24.36
CA ALA A 12 25.68 -52.04 23.15
C ALA A 12 24.84 -53.34 23.32
N PRO A 13 24.07 -53.84 22.30
CA PRO A 13 24.43 -53.82 20.89
C PRO A 13 23.30 -53.52 19.88
N ALA A 14 23.74 -53.44 18.64
CA ALA A 14 23.01 -53.28 17.40
C ALA A 14 22.18 -54.50 16.97
N SER A 15 21.12 -54.29 16.21
CA SER A 15 20.60 -55.28 15.26
C SER A 15 19.93 -54.59 14.06
N GLU A 16 20.52 -54.76 12.88
CA GLU A 16 19.92 -54.64 11.52
C GLU A 16 19.33 -55.98 11.12
N PRO A 17 18.77 -56.09 9.83
CA PRO A 17 17.65 -55.43 9.18
C PRO A 17 16.60 -56.44 8.69
N SER A 18 15.44 -55.99 8.22
CA SER A 18 14.57 -56.89 7.40
C SER A 18 13.82 -56.11 6.31
N SER A 19 14.25 -56.38 5.13
CA SER A 19 13.77 -56.39 3.77
C SER A 19 12.26 -56.24 3.48
N ALA A 20 12.03 -55.37 2.46
CA ALA A 20 11.19 -55.52 1.29
C ALA A 20 9.67 -55.86 1.39
N ARG A 21 8.89 -54.94 0.83
CA ARG A 21 7.92 -55.23 -0.23
C ARG A 21 7.33 -53.93 -0.84
N GLU A 22 7.58 -53.73 -2.11
CA GLU A 22 6.75 -52.89 -2.98
C GLU A 22 5.38 -53.58 -3.22
N PRO A 23 4.32 -52.80 -3.47
CA PRO A 23 3.45 -53.14 -4.58
C PRO A 23 3.10 -51.99 -5.51
N LYS A 24 3.34 -52.21 -6.76
CA LYS A 24 2.64 -51.93 -8.02
C LYS A 24 1.67 -50.75 -8.13
N ALA A 25 1.93 -50.00 -9.20
CA ALA A 25 1.14 -49.01 -9.88
C ALA A 25 -0.34 -49.44 -10.09
N GLY A 26 -1.24 -48.50 -9.81
CA GLY A 26 -2.63 -48.50 -10.20
C GLY A 26 -2.94 -47.17 -10.89
N THR A 27 -3.10 -47.23 -12.22
CA THR A 27 -3.63 -46.16 -13.09
C THR A 27 -5.10 -45.97 -12.78
N GLY A 28 -5.50 -44.76 -12.41
CA GLY A 28 -6.89 -44.35 -12.27
C GLY A 28 -7.03 -42.88 -12.62
N SER A 29 -7.30 -42.65 -13.91
CA SER A 29 -7.73 -41.36 -14.45
C SER A 29 -9.16 -41.06 -14.01
N GLY A 30 -9.34 -39.98 -13.24
CA GLY A 30 -10.63 -39.35 -12.95
C GLY A 30 -10.51 -37.84 -13.23
N PRO A 31 -11.54 -37.17 -13.74
CA PRO A 31 -11.44 -35.84 -14.31
C PRO A 31 -11.29 -34.79 -13.20
N GLU A 32 -10.24 -34.00 -13.28
CA GLU A 32 -10.08 -32.74 -12.52
C GLU A 32 -11.16 -31.76 -12.94
N ALA A 33 -11.96 -31.37 -11.98
CA ALA A 33 -12.96 -30.33 -12.12
C ALA A 33 -12.26 -28.95 -12.09
N ASP A 34 -12.03 -28.42 -13.26
CA ASP A 34 -11.63 -27.04 -13.50
C ASP A 34 -12.88 -26.13 -13.40
N HIS A 35 -13.23 -25.73 -12.19
CA HIS A 35 -14.32 -24.77 -11.93
C HIS A 35 -14.02 -23.87 -10.73
N ARG A 36 -12.92 -23.06 -10.75
CA ARG A 36 -12.74 -21.99 -9.75
C ARG A 36 -12.00 -20.73 -10.22
N ALA A 37 -11.62 -20.60 -11.48
CA ALA A 37 -10.88 -19.43 -11.96
C ALA A 37 -11.75 -18.35 -12.65
N SER A 38 -12.99 -18.66 -13.02
CA SER A 38 -13.83 -17.74 -13.83
C SER A 38 -14.56 -16.67 -13.00
N GLY A 39 -14.95 -16.96 -11.75
CA GLY A 39 -15.72 -16.00 -10.94
C GLY A 39 -14.90 -14.84 -10.34
N ALA A 40 -13.65 -15.11 -9.97
CA ALA A 40 -12.80 -14.11 -9.34
C ALA A 40 -12.33 -13.02 -10.32
N SER A 41 -12.17 -13.35 -11.61
CA SER A 41 -11.72 -12.39 -12.63
C SER A 41 -12.81 -11.40 -13.04
N ALA A 42 -14.08 -11.84 -13.13
CA ALA A 42 -15.21 -10.98 -13.49
C ALA A 42 -15.56 -10.00 -12.36
N ILE A 43 -15.58 -10.47 -11.11
CA ILE A 43 -15.81 -9.64 -9.92
C ILE A 43 -14.72 -8.56 -9.80
N ASN A 44 -13.46 -8.92 -10.07
CA ASN A 44 -12.33 -7.98 -9.98
C ASN A 44 -12.34 -6.90 -11.07
N THR A 45 -12.97 -7.17 -12.23
CA THR A 45 -13.11 -6.20 -13.33
C THR A 45 -14.22 -5.18 -13.03
N ALA A 46 -15.36 -5.61 -12.49
CA ALA A 46 -16.48 -4.74 -12.10
C ALA A 46 -16.09 -3.75 -10.97
N ILE A 47 -15.32 -4.22 -10.00
CA ILE A 47 -14.82 -3.39 -8.89
C ILE A 47 -13.87 -2.27 -9.39
N LYS A 48 -13.16 -2.46 -10.50
CA LYS A 48 -12.21 -1.48 -11.03
C LYS A 48 -12.86 -0.18 -11.53
N HIS A 49 -14.11 -0.18 -11.93
CA HIS A 49 -14.80 0.98 -12.51
C HIS A 49 -15.69 1.73 -11.52
N ARG A 50 -15.96 1.15 -10.34
CA ARG A 50 -16.79 1.81 -9.33
C ARG A 50 -16.00 2.90 -8.59
N PRO A 51 -16.59 4.12 -8.40
CA PRO A 51 -15.96 5.15 -7.59
C PRO A 51 -15.64 4.64 -6.17
N ALA A 52 -14.38 4.79 -5.77
CA ALA A 52 -13.89 4.32 -4.47
C ALA A 52 -13.22 5.45 -3.71
N LEU A 53 -13.28 5.41 -2.39
CA LEU A 53 -12.57 6.30 -1.51
C LEU A 53 -11.21 5.68 -1.12
N SER A 54 -10.12 6.40 -1.37
CA SER A 54 -8.78 6.05 -0.88
C SER A 54 -8.31 7.07 0.15
N PRO A 55 -7.24 6.80 0.92
CA PRO A 55 -6.69 7.77 1.86
C PRO A 55 -6.33 9.11 1.21
N SER A 56 -5.73 9.07 0.02
CA SER A 56 -5.37 10.28 -0.73
C SER A 56 -6.59 11.04 -1.20
N ARG A 57 -7.58 10.36 -1.81
CA ARG A 57 -8.84 10.98 -2.26
C ARG A 57 -9.62 11.61 -1.11
N ALA A 58 -9.73 10.93 0.03
CA ALA A 58 -10.35 11.48 1.23
C ALA A 58 -9.60 12.71 1.74
N SER A 59 -8.27 12.68 1.74
CA SER A 59 -7.42 13.81 2.12
C SER A 59 -7.59 14.99 1.16
N ASP A 60 -7.59 14.74 -0.16
CA ASP A 60 -7.79 15.78 -1.17
C ASP A 60 -9.12 16.50 -0.98
N PHE A 61 -10.22 15.76 -0.83
CA PHE A 61 -11.55 16.34 -0.62
C PHE A 61 -11.63 17.17 0.67
N LYS A 62 -11.05 16.67 1.76
CA LYS A 62 -10.99 17.40 3.03
C LYS A 62 -10.20 18.70 2.93
N HIS A 63 -9.11 18.71 2.15
CA HIS A 63 -8.29 19.90 1.97
C HIS A 63 -8.93 20.88 1.00
N CYS A 64 -9.38 20.40 -0.15
CA CYS A 64 -9.98 21.21 -1.21
C CYS A 64 -10.87 20.33 -2.10
N PRO A 65 -12.21 20.44 -2.02
CA PRO A 65 -13.12 19.70 -2.88
C PRO A 65 -12.78 19.84 -4.38
N LEU A 66 -12.36 21.04 -4.83
CA LEU A 66 -11.99 21.24 -6.22
C LEU A 66 -10.72 20.45 -6.61
N LEU A 67 -9.76 20.31 -5.71
CA LEU A 67 -8.57 19.45 -5.95
C LEU A 67 -8.96 17.98 -6.11
N TYR A 68 -9.87 17.49 -5.26
CA TYR A 68 -10.44 16.15 -5.43
C TYR A 68 -11.08 15.98 -6.81
N ARG A 69 -11.89 16.96 -7.26
CA ARG A 69 -12.50 16.92 -8.58
C ARG A 69 -11.43 16.83 -9.67
N PHE A 70 -10.45 17.72 -9.66
CA PHE A 70 -9.37 17.73 -10.65
C PHE A 70 -8.62 16.41 -10.75
N ARG A 71 -8.33 15.79 -9.62
CA ARG A 71 -7.58 14.52 -9.55
C ARG A 71 -8.42 13.28 -9.80
N ALA A 72 -9.61 13.20 -9.19
CA ALA A 72 -10.41 11.99 -9.17
C ALA A 72 -11.45 11.90 -10.28
N ILE A 73 -12.01 13.04 -10.73
CA ILE A 73 -13.10 13.13 -11.71
C ILE A 73 -12.55 13.60 -13.05
N ASP A 74 -11.99 14.81 -13.10
CA ASP A 74 -11.44 15.40 -14.32
C ASP A 74 -10.14 14.71 -14.76
N ARG A 75 -9.43 14.04 -13.83
CA ARG A 75 -8.16 13.31 -14.04
C ARG A 75 -7.11 14.16 -14.75
N LEU A 76 -7.00 15.41 -14.34
CA LEU A 76 -6.03 16.34 -14.90
C LEU A 76 -4.60 15.84 -14.66
N PRO A 77 -3.72 15.91 -15.66
CA PRO A 77 -2.34 15.48 -15.50
C PRO A 77 -1.61 16.37 -14.48
N GLU A 78 -0.78 15.74 -13.68
CA GLU A 78 0.17 16.41 -12.78
C GLU A 78 1.59 15.99 -13.17
N THR A 79 2.50 16.93 -13.22
CA THR A 79 3.92 16.62 -13.46
C THR A 79 4.52 16.07 -12.17
N PRO A 80 5.00 14.82 -12.15
CA PRO A 80 5.65 14.26 -10.98
C PRO A 80 6.93 15.01 -10.64
N THR A 81 7.18 15.22 -9.36
CA THR A 81 8.44 15.81 -8.90
C THR A 81 9.49 14.73 -8.61
N PRO A 82 10.79 15.03 -8.72
CA PRO A 82 11.85 14.08 -8.36
C PRO A 82 11.71 13.50 -6.95
N VAL A 83 11.18 14.30 -6.00
CA VAL A 83 10.93 13.85 -4.61
C VAL A 83 9.81 12.81 -4.54
N GLN A 84 8.71 13.01 -5.27
CA GLN A 84 7.60 12.05 -5.32
C GLN A 84 8.05 10.73 -5.97
N VAL A 85 8.77 10.82 -7.09
CA VAL A 85 9.25 9.64 -7.81
C VAL A 85 10.28 8.87 -6.99
N ARG A 86 11.13 9.57 -6.23
CA ARG A 86 12.06 8.93 -5.29
C ARG A 86 11.33 8.07 -4.25
N GLY A 87 10.20 8.57 -3.72
CA GLY A 87 9.34 7.77 -2.84
C GLY A 87 8.85 6.48 -3.51
N ILE A 88 8.38 6.57 -4.76
CA ILE A 88 7.92 5.41 -5.53
C ILE A 88 9.03 4.37 -5.70
N VAL A 89 10.25 4.81 -6.03
CA VAL A 89 11.40 3.90 -6.18
C VAL A 89 11.78 3.25 -4.86
N VAL A 90 11.77 3.99 -3.74
CA VAL A 90 12.03 3.43 -2.40
C VAL A 90 11.04 2.33 -2.06
N HIS A 91 9.72 2.55 -2.29
CA HIS A 91 8.70 1.52 -2.05
C HIS A 91 8.95 0.29 -2.92
N ALA A 92 9.23 0.47 -4.23
CA ALA A 92 9.53 -0.63 -5.13
C ALA A 92 10.77 -1.44 -4.70
N VAL A 93 11.82 -0.76 -4.19
CA VAL A 93 13.02 -1.44 -3.67
C VAL A 93 12.68 -2.23 -2.40
N LEU A 94 11.94 -1.65 -1.46
CA LEU A 94 11.58 -2.34 -0.21
C LEU A 94 10.65 -3.53 -0.46
N GLU A 95 9.70 -3.40 -1.40
CA GLU A 95 8.86 -4.51 -1.84
C GLU A 95 9.71 -5.67 -2.37
N GLU A 96 10.67 -5.38 -3.26
CA GLU A 96 11.54 -6.37 -3.86
C GLU A 96 12.50 -6.97 -2.84
N LEU A 97 13.09 -6.16 -1.95
CA LEU A 97 13.96 -6.60 -0.87
C LEU A 97 13.27 -7.62 0.04
N PHE A 98 12.03 -7.38 0.44
CA PHE A 98 11.24 -8.33 1.23
C PHE A 98 10.81 -9.57 0.43
N GLY A 99 10.98 -9.59 -0.89
CA GLY A 99 10.83 -10.75 -1.74
C GLY A 99 12.00 -11.72 -1.67
N LEU A 100 13.16 -11.24 -1.21
CA LEU A 100 14.37 -12.05 -1.08
C LEU A 100 14.34 -12.92 0.19
N PRO A 101 15.12 -14.01 0.24
CA PRO A 101 15.42 -14.72 1.47
C PRO A 101 15.91 -13.77 2.57
N ALA A 102 15.60 -14.06 3.83
CA ALA A 102 15.90 -13.15 4.95
C ALA A 102 17.39 -12.79 5.03
N GLU A 103 18.28 -13.76 4.82
CA GLU A 103 19.73 -13.59 4.85
C GLU A 103 20.27 -12.67 3.75
N GLU A 104 19.54 -12.51 2.67
CA GLU A 104 19.92 -11.62 1.54
C GLU A 104 19.42 -10.19 1.70
N ARG A 105 18.61 -9.88 2.71
CA ARG A 105 18.04 -8.55 2.95
C ARG A 105 19.06 -7.64 3.64
N LEU A 106 20.11 -7.30 2.89
CA LEU A 106 21.26 -6.51 3.35
C LEU A 106 21.25 -5.11 2.73
N PRO A 107 21.90 -4.10 3.36
CA PRO A 107 22.01 -2.76 2.81
C PRO A 107 22.54 -2.71 1.38
N ASP A 108 23.66 -3.39 1.11
CA ASP A 108 24.27 -3.44 -0.23
C ASP A 108 23.28 -4.00 -1.26
N ARG A 109 22.52 -5.02 -0.88
CA ARG A 109 21.51 -5.60 -1.77
C ARG A 109 20.37 -4.62 -2.07
N ALA A 110 19.93 -3.83 -1.08
CA ALA A 110 18.94 -2.79 -1.31
C ALA A 110 19.48 -1.70 -2.25
N HIS A 111 20.73 -1.29 -2.12
CA HIS A 111 21.39 -0.36 -3.04
C HIS A 111 21.45 -0.91 -4.46
N ASP A 112 21.79 -2.18 -4.65
CA ASP A 112 21.83 -2.85 -5.96
C ASP A 112 20.45 -2.85 -6.65
N LEU A 113 19.36 -2.85 -5.88
CA LEU A 113 17.99 -2.83 -6.38
C LEU A 113 17.51 -1.45 -6.85
N VAL A 114 18.20 -0.35 -6.51
CA VAL A 114 17.73 1.02 -6.84
C VAL A 114 17.67 1.26 -8.35
N ALA A 115 18.72 0.96 -9.08
CA ALA A 115 18.75 1.19 -10.52
C ALA A 115 17.80 0.28 -11.31
N PRO A 116 17.67 -1.03 -11.00
CA PRO A 116 16.61 -1.88 -11.55
C PRO A 116 15.20 -1.39 -11.26
N ALA A 117 14.90 -1.00 -10.01
CA ALA A 117 13.58 -0.46 -9.63
C ALA A 117 13.26 0.82 -10.41
N TRP A 118 14.22 1.75 -10.54
CA TRP A 118 14.04 2.94 -11.35
C TRP A 118 13.72 2.63 -12.81
N ARG A 119 14.41 1.66 -13.44
CA ARG A 119 14.13 1.24 -14.83
C ARG A 119 12.70 0.72 -14.96
N ARG A 120 12.26 -0.17 -14.06
CA ARG A 120 10.91 -0.72 -14.04
C ARG A 120 9.86 0.37 -13.87
N VAL A 121 10.04 1.30 -12.91
CA VAL A 121 9.13 2.43 -12.69
C VAL A 121 9.00 3.31 -13.95
N ARG A 122 10.08 3.53 -14.69
CA ARG A 122 10.06 4.27 -15.98
C ARG A 122 9.34 3.51 -17.09
N GLU A 123 9.49 2.19 -17.15
CA GLU A 123 8.78 1.35 -18.13
C GLU A 123 7.29 1.36 -17.89
N GLU A 124 6.85 1.34 -16.63
CA GLU A 124 5.45 1.42 -16.24
C GLU A 124 4.84 2.84 -16.38
N ARG A 125 5.70 3.87 -16.32
CA ARG A 125 5.33 5.29 -16.35
C ARG A 125 6.23 6.07 -17.31
N PRO A 126 5.98 5.99 -18.62
CA PRO A 126 6.82 6.64 -19.64
C PRO A 126 6.96 8.15 -19.47
N GLU A 127 5.97 8.81 -18.88
CA GLU A 127 6.00 10.26 -18.59
C GLU A 127 7.16 10.66 -17.66
N LEU A 128 7.74 9.72 -16.91
CA LEU A 128 8.89 9.96 -16.04
C LEU A 128 10.22 10.01 -16.81
N ALA A 129 10.24 9.72 -18.10
CA ALA A 129 11.45 9.79 -18.90
C ALA A 129 12.04 11.22 -18.95
N GLU A 130 11.16 12.23 -18.87
CA GLU A 130 11.54 13.65 -18.92
C GLU A 130 11.89 14.25 -17.55
N LEU A 131 11.90 13.45 -16.48
CA LEU A 131 12.05 13.92 -15.10
C LEU A 131 13.33 14.75 -14.88
N PHE A 132 14.41 14.41 -15.59
CA PHE A 132 15.69 15.10 -15.47
C PHE A 132 15.99 16.04 -16.66
N GLY A 133 15.08 16.14 -17.65
CA GLY A 133 15.24 16.94 -18.85
C GLY A 133 16.19 16.31 -19.88
N ALA A 134 16.17 16.87 -21.10
CA ALA A 134 16.96 16.37 -22.23
C ALA A 134 18.44 16.79 -22.16
N GLU A 135 18.78 17.78 -21.34
CA GLU A 135 20.14 18.34 -21.18
C GLU A 135 20.91 17.72 -19.99
N ASP A 136 20.30 16.75 -19.26
CA ASP A 136 20.98 16.07 -18.16
C ASP A 136 22.11 15.20 -18.71
N ASP A 137 23.35 15.52 -18.29
CA ASP A 137 24.55 14.73 -18.59
C ASP A 137 24.65 13.42 -17.81
N GLY A 138 23.57 13.01 -17.13
CA GLY A 138 23.49 11.86 -16.24
C GLY A 138 23.94 12.14 -14.80
N GLN A 139 24.50 13.30 -14.50
CA GLN A 139 24.98 13.65 -13.16
C GLN A 139 23.80 13.90 -12.19
N ALA A 140 22.76 14.61 -12.63
CA ALA A 140 21.58 14.85 -11.82
C ALA A 140 20.86 13.54 -11.48
N MET A 141 20.70 12.64 -12.47
CA MET A 141 20.14 11.32 -12.26
C MET A 141 21.00 10.47 -11.29
N ALA A 142 22.34 10.47 -11.47
CA ALA A 142 23.23 9.72 -10.58
C ALA A 142 23.16 10.22 -9.13
N SER A 143 23.15 11.54 -8.94
CA SER A 143 22.98 12.17 -7.62
C SER A 143 21.63 11.82 -6.99
N TRP A 144 20.57 11.81 -7.79
CA TRP A 144 19.23 11.46 -7.33
C TRP A 144 19.12 9.96 -6.93
N LEU A 145 19.71 9.05 -7.72
CA LEU A 145 19.81 7.63 -7.36
C LEU A 145 20.59 7.42 -6.06
N ALA A 146 21.71 8.13 -5.88
CA ALA A 146 22.47 8.12 -4.63
C ALA A 146 21.61 8.57 -3.44
N SER A 147 20.85 9.67 -3.59
CA SER A 147 19.94 10.15 -2.55
C SER A 147 18.80 9.19 -2.22
N THR A 148 18.42 8.31 -3.15
CA THR A 148 17.49 7.22 -2.93
C THR A 148 18.12 6.15 -2.04
N GLY A 149 19.39 5.81 -2.27
CA GLY A 149 20.17 4.92 -1.40
C GLY A 149 20.26 5.42 0.04
N GLU A 150 20.44 6.73 0.26
CA GLU A 150 20.46 7.31 1.61
C GLU A 150 19.16 7.09 2.40
N LEU A 151 18.00 7.07 1.71
CA LEU A 151 16.72 6.75 2.32
C LEU A 151 16.64 5.28 2.74
N LEU A 152 17.21 4.38 1.93
CA LEU A 152 17.32 2.97 2.28
C LEU A 152 18.24 2.75 3.47
N ASP A 153 19.35 3.49 3.56
CA ASP A 153 20.19 3.49 4.78
C ASP A 153 19.40 3.96 6.01
N GLY A 154 18.52 4.94 5.81
CA GLY A 154 17.56 5.38 6.84
C GLY A 154 16.66 4.23 7.30
N TYR A 155 16.14 3.44 6.37
CA TYR A 155 15.34 2.25 6.69
C TYR A 155 16.10 1.24 7.55
N PHE A 156 17.33 0.86 7.17
CA PHE A 156 18.16 -0.10 7.92
C PHE A 156 18.57 0.40 9.33
N ARG A 157 18.45 1.70 9.60
CA ARG A 157 18.62 2.24 10.97
C ARG A 157 17.38 2.06 11.83
N LEU A 158 16.20 1.89 11.22
CA LEU A 158 14.92 1.75 11.91
C LEU A 158 14.55 0.28 12.15
N GLU A 159 14.99 -0.62 11.28
CA GLU A 159 14.62 -2.03 11.32
C GLU A 159 15.66 -2.93 10.64
N ASP A 160 15.85 -4.13 11.16
CA ASP A 160 16.58 -5.19 10.47
C ASP A 160 15.56 -6.07 9.70
N PRO A 161 15.52 -5.99 8.35
CA PRO A 161 14.53 -6.73 7.57
C PRO A 161 14.73 -8.25 7.61
N ARG A 162 15.88 -8.72 8.07
CA ARG A 162 16.16 -10.15 8.23
C ARG A 162 15.36 -10.78 9.37
N LEU A 163 14.94 -9.96 10.33
CA LEU A 163 14.16 -10.38 11.51
C LEU A 163 12.65 -10.30 11.28
N VAL A 164 12.22 -9.86 10.09
CA VAL A 164 10.82 -9.65 9.77
C VAL A 164 10.42 -10.53 8.59
N GLN A 165 9.35 -11.30 8.74
CA GLN A 165 8.70 -11.99 7.63
C GLN A 165 7.31 -11.40 7.43
N PRO A 166 7.11 -10.54 6.41
CA PRO A 166 5.80 -9.97 6.16
C PRO A 166 4.82 -11.02 5.67
N GLU A 167 3.55 -10.86 6.01
CA GLU A 167 2.46 -11.63 5.43
C GLU A 167 2.20 -11.18 3.98
N ALA A 168 2.25 -9.86 3.74
CA ALA A 168 2.05 -9.29 2.42
C ALA A 168 2.82 -7.97 2.25
N ARG A 169 3.05 -7.61 0.97
CA ARG A 169 3.71 -6.39 0.51
C ARG A 169 2.86 -5.78 -0.60
N GLU A 170 2.82 -4.44 -0.70
CA GLU A 170 2.00 -3.70 -1.67
C GLU A 170 0.59 -4.32 -1.81
N LEU A 171 -0.01 -4.63 -0.64
CA LEU A 171 -1.26 -5.37 -0.56
C LEU A 171 -2.43 -4.46 -0.94
N LEU A 172 -3.08 -4.74 -2.07
CA LEU A 172 -4.38 -4.13 -2.38
C LEU A 172 -5.42 -4.62 -1.38
N VAL A 173 -6.06 -3.67 -0.69
CA VAL A 173 -7.16 -3.93 0.24
C VAL A 173 -8.40 -3.14 -0.18
N GLU A 174 -9.54 -3.81 -0.18
CA GLU A 174 -10.83 -3.23 -0.56
C GLU A 174 -11.92 -3.75 0.37
N THR A 175 -12.82 -2.87 0.79
CA THR A 175 -14.02 -3.26 1.54
C THR A 175 -15.15 -2.27 1.29
N GLU A 176 -16.38 -2.75 1.27
CA GLU A 176 -17.55 -1.90 1.23
C GLU A 176 -18.10 -1.70 2.64
N LEU A 177 -18.32 -0.46 3.02
CA LEU A 177 -18.97 -0.12 4.29
C LEU A 177 -20.50 -0.23 4.17
N GLY A 178 -21.19 -0.34 5.29
CA GLY A 178 -22.64 -0.42 5.32
C GLY A 178 -23.39 0.76 4.66
N SER A 179 -22.71 1.88 4.45
CA SER A 179 -23.19 3.03 3.70
C SER A 179 -23.09 2.90 2.17
N GLY A 180 -22.51 1.82 1.67
CA GLY A 180 -22.26 1.57 0.25
C GLY A 180 -20.97 2.21 -0.27
N VAL A 181 -20.14 2.85 0.57
CA VAL A 181 -18.84 3.36 0.12
C VAL A 181 -17.83 2.23 -0.04
N LEU A 182 -17.21 2.15 -1.21
CA LEU A 182 -16.07 1.26 -1.46
C LEU A 182 -14.79 1.95 -0.97
N LEU A 183 -14.15 1.38 0.04
CA LEU A 183 -12.82 1.78 0.49
C LEU A 183 -11.77 0.97 -0.26
N ARG A 184 -10.74 1.62 -0.79
CA ARG A 184 -9.66 0.98 -1.55
C ARG A 184 -8.33 1.62 -1.24
N GLY A 185 -7.28 0.80 -1.07
CA GLY A 185 -5.91 1.30 -0.91
C GLY A 185 -4.88 0.21 -0.96
N TYR A 186 -3.61 0.62 -0.93
CA TYR A 186 -2.47 -0.29 -0.88
C TYR A 186 -1.77 -0.14 0.47
N ILE A 187 -1.51 -1.26 1.13
CA ILE A 187 -0.70 -1.34 2.34
C ILE A 187 0.71 -1.72 1.91
N ASP A 188 1.69 -0.87 2.20
CA ASP A 188 3.07 -1.10 1.79
C ASP A 188 3.60 -2.43 2.35
N ARG A 189 3.34 -2.70 3.64
CA ARG A 189 3.67 -3.98 4.27
C ARG A 189 2.67 -4.34 5.37
N LEU A 190 2.21 -5.59 5.35
CA LEU A 190 1.42 -6.19 6.41
C LEU A 190 2.22 -7.29 7.07
N ASP A 191 2.44 -7.18 8.37
CA ASP A 191 3.06 -8.21 9.18
C ASP A 191 2.00 -8.90 10.04
N ALA A 192 2.12 -10.22 10.19
CA ALA A 192 1.29 -11.00 11.09
C ALA A 192 2.17 -11.74 12.11
N ALA A 193 1.83 -11.61 13.38
CA ALA A 193 2.47 -12.41 14.43
C ALA A 193 1.92 -13.86 14.41
N PRO A 194 2.66 -14.84 14.92
CA PRO A 194 2.15 -16.21 15.08
C PRO A 194 0.86 -16.32 15.90
N THR A 195 0.60 -15.33 16.75
CA THR A 195 -0.61 -15.17 17.57
C THR A 195 -1.81 -14.58 16.79
N GLY A 196 -1.61 -14.17 15.52
CA GLY A 196 -2.64 -13.58 14.65
C GLY A 196 -2.76 -12.06 14.74
N GLU A 197 -1.95 -11.39 15.57
CA GLU A 197 -1.95 -9.93 15.66
C GLU A 197 -1.32 -9.31 14.41
N LEU A 198 -1.95 -8.25 13.90
CA LEU A 198 -1.53 -7.58 12.67
C LEU A 198 -0.78 -6.29 12.97
N ARG A 199 0.27 -6.01 12.18
CA ARG A 199 0.95 -4.73 12.11
C ARG A 199 0.90 -4.19 10.69
N VAL A 200 0.36 -2.98 10.53
CA VAL A 200 0.41 -2.23 9.27
C VAL A 200 1.64 -1.34 9.29
N VAL A 201 2.46 -1.44 8.27
CA VAL A 201 3.65 -0.60 8.09
C VAL A 201 3.52 0.21 6.81
N ASP A 202 3.87 1.50 6.89
CA ASP A 202 3.87 2.44 5.77
C ASP A 202 5.19 3.22 5.77
N TYR A 203 5.82 3.29 4.61
CA TYR A 203 7.11 3.95 4.43
C TYR A 203 6.93 5.37 3.93
N LYS A 204 7.63 6.31 4.54
CA LYS A 204 7.62 7.71 4.17
C LYS A 204 9.03 8.16 3.81
N SER A 205 9.23 8.57 2.56
CA SER A 205 10.52 9.10 2.08
C SER A 205 10.86 10.48 2.62
N GLY A 206 9.90 11.17 3.24
CA GLY A 206 10.08 12.47 3.88
C GLY A 206 10.47 12.38 5.36
N THR A 207 10.45 13.54 6.01
CA THR A 207 10.70 13.70 7.46
C THR A 207 9.42 13.54 8.27
N ALA A 208 9.56 13.10 9.51
CA ALA A 208 8.44 12.99 10.43
C ALA A 208 7.73 14.35 10.62
N PRO A 209 6.40 14.38 10.64
CA PRO A 209 5.68 15.60 10.87
C PRO A 209 5.94 16.11 12.30
N ARG A 210 5.94 17.43 12.46
CA ARG A 210 5.88 18.01 13.81
C ARG A 210 4.53 17.63 14.44
N GLU A 211 4.45 17.60 15.77
CA GLU A 211 3.30 17.14 16.57
C GLU A 211 1.92 17.55 16.03
N PHE A 212 1.77 18.77 15.50
CA PHE A 212 0.51 19.28 14.94
C PHE A 212 0.06 18.59 13.63
N ASN A 213 0.93 17.85 12.95
CA ASN A 213 0.62 17.18 11.67
C ASN A 213 0.47 15.66 11.79
N GLU A 214 0.61 15.09 12.98
CA GLU A 214 0.47 13.64 13.21
C GLU A 214 -0.93 13.13 12.84
N ALA A 215 -1.97 13.93 13.08
CA ALA A 215 -3.34 13.56 12.74
C ALA A 215 -3.55 13.24 11.24
N LYS A 216 -2.80 13.92 10.35
CA LYS A 216 -2.83 13.65 8.91
C LYS A 216 -2.15 12.31 8.58
N ALA A 217 -1.00 12.05 9.20
CA ALA A 217 -0.27 10.81 9.03
C ALA A 217 -1.09 9.62 9.55
N LEU A 218 -1.71 9.76 10.72
CA LEU A 218 -2.57 8.76 11.32
C LEU A 218 -3.89 8.54 10.53
N PHE A 219 -4.36 9.52 9.77
CA PHE A 219 -5.57 9.36 8.95
C PHE A 219 -5.44 8.20 7.96
N GLN A 220 -4.35 8.13 7.22
CA GLN A 220 -4.07 7.04 6.28
C GLN A 220 -3.99 5.69 7.00
N MET A 221 -3.31 5.66 8.13
CA MET A 221 -3.13 4.42 8.89
C MET A 221 -4.44 3.91 9.48
N LYS A 222 -5.27 4.81 10.02
CA LYS A 222 -6.62 4.46 10.51
C LYS A 222 -7.52 3.98 9.39
N PHE A 223 -7.36 4.52 8.18
CA PHE A 223 -8.08 4.05 7.00
C PHE A 223 -7.78 2.56 6.72
N TYR A 224 -6.51 2.19 6.67
CA TYR A 224 -6.11 0.79 6.49
C TYR A 224 -6.54 -0.10 7.66
N ALA A 225 -6.51 0.42 8.88
CA ALA A 225 -6.99 -0.32 10.05
C ALA A 225 -8.50 -0.62 9.96
N VAL A 226 -9.33 0.34 9.50
CA VAL A 226 -10.77 0.12 9.25
C VAL A 226 -10.96 -0.94 8.18
N VAL A 227 -10.24 -0.84 7.05
CA VAL A 227 -10.37 -1.81 5.96
C VAL A 227 -10.02 -3.22 6.43
N LEU A 228 -8.91 -3.40 7.13
CA LEU A 228 -8.49 -4.70 7.66
C LEU A 228 -9.48 -5.23 8.71
N TRP A 229 -9.97 -4.38 9.60
CA TRP A 229 -10.97 -4.75 10.58
C TRP A 229 -12.26 -5.27 9.93
N ARG A 230 -12.73 -4.60 8.86
CA ARG A 230 -13.91 -5.05 8.11
C ARG A 230 -13.68 -6.31 7.30
N LEU A 231 -12.48 -6.48 6.72
CA LEU A 231 -12.14 -7.65 5.92
C LEU A 231 -11.87 -8.91 6.77
N ARG A 232 -11.21 -8.75 7.92
CA ARG A 232 -10.68 -9.87 8.70
C ARG A 232 -11.31 -10.00 10.09
N GLY A 233 -12.15 -9.06 10.51
CA GLY A 233 -12.72 -9.02 11.85
C GLY A 233 -11.69 -8.72 12.97
N VAL A 234 -10.45 -8.34 12.61
CA VAL A 234 -9.35 -8.12 13.54
C VAL A 234 -8.87 -6.68 13.46
N VAL A 235 -8.88 -5.98 14.59
CA VAL A 235 -8.28 -4.65 14.71
C VAL A 235 -6.74 -4.82 14.71
N PRO A 236 -6.00 -4.15 13.80
CA PRO A 236 -4.54 -4.23 13.83
C PRO A 236 -3.98 -3.77 15.18
N ARG A 237 -3.07 -4.57 15.73
CA ARG A 237 -2.41 -4.30 17.01
C ARG A 237 -1.50 -3.09 16.94
N GLN A 238 -0.91 -2.84 15.76
CA GLN A 238 0.05 -1.77 15.58
C GLN A 238 -0.06 -1.15 14.18
N LEU A 239 -0.04 0.17 14.13
CA LEU A 239 0.12 0.98 12.92
C LEU A 239 1.47 1.69 13.02
N ARG A 240 2.38 1.47 12.07
CA ARG A 240 3.75 2.00 12.10
C ARG A 240 4.06 2.78 10.84
N LEU A 241 4.36 4.07 11.00
CA LEU A 241 4.89 4.93 9.95
C LEU A 241 6.41 5.05 10.12
N MET A 242 7.16 4.77 9.07
CA MET A 242 8.62 4.82 9.09
C MET A 242 9.09 5.97 8.20
N TYR A 243 9.58 7.05 8.82
CA TYR A 243 10.12 8.23 8.14
C TYR A 243 11.62 8.05 7.88
N LEU A 244 11.95 7.74 6.63
CA LEU A 244 13.29 7.27 6.27
C LEU A 244 14.33 8.39 6.28
N ALA A 245 13.93 9.63 5.90
CA ALA A 245 14.86 10.76 5.80
C ALA A 245 15.46 11.19 7.15
N ASP A 246 14.68 11.17 8.21
CA ASP A 246 15.12 11.54 9.56
C ASP A 246 15.18 10.35 10.54
N ARG A 247 14.98 9.14 10.01
CA ARG A 247 15.12 7.88 10.77
C ARG A 247 14.23 7.84 12.01
N GLN A 248 13.00 8.29 11.86
CA GLN A 248 12.00 8.29 12.92
C GLN A 248 10.87 7.33 12.60
N SER A 249 10.22 6.79 13.61
CA SER A 249 9.00 6.03 13.43
C SER A 249 7.92 6.50 14.38
N LEU A 250 6.71 6.65 13.84
CA LEU A 250 5.50 6.88 14.61
C LEU A 250 4.75 5.56 14.73
N THR A 251 4.45 5.16 15.95
CA THR A 251 3.70 3.94 16.23
C THR A 251 2.40 4.28 16.94
N TYR A 252 1.32 3.67 16.50
CA TYR A 252 0.00 3.89 17.05
C TYR A 252 -0.75 2.56 17.24
N THR A 253 -1.53 2.46 18.31
CA THR A 253 -2.39 1.29 18.59
C THR A 253 -3.83 1.76 18.58
N PRO A 254 -4.62 1.45 17.53
CA PRO A 254 -6.03 1.81 17.47
C PRO A 254 -6.87 0.91 18.38
N ASP A 255 -8.01 1.42 18.82
CA ASP A 255 -9.07 0.62 19.42
C ASP A 255 -10.32 0.57 18.53
N GLU A 256 -11.17 -0.43 18.78
CA GLU A 256 -12.37 -0.66 17.98
C GLU A 256 -13.35 0.52 18.02
N ALA A 257 -13.53 1.15 19.19
CA ALA A 257 -14.44 2.29 19.34
C ALA A 257 -13.94 3.50 18.56
N GLU A 258 -12.62 3.69 18.49
CA GLU A 258 -12.01 4.73 17.67
C GLU A 258 -12.18 4.45 16.17
N LEU A 259 -11.94 3.22 15.74
CA LEU A 259 -12.12 2.84 14.33
C LEU A 259 -13.58 2.97 13.90
N ALA A 260 -14.53 2.63 14.76
CA ALA A 260 -15.96 2.85 14.49
C ALA A 260 -16.31 4.35 14.37
N ARG A 261 -15.68 5.22 15.15
CA ARG A 261 -15.83 6.68 14.98
C ARG A 261 -15.21 7.18 13.69
N PHE A 262 -14.05 6.64 13.34
CA PHE A 262 -13.34 6.99 12.12
C PHE A 262 -14.09 6.53 10.87
N GLU A 263 -14.70 5.35 10.89
CA GLU A 263 -15.59 4.86 9.83
C GLU A 263 -16.72 5.84 9.54
N ARG A 264 -17.41 6.35 10.58
CA ARG A 264 -18.44 7.40 10.39
C ARG A 264 -17.88 8.68 9.76
N THR A 265 -16.61 8.99 10.02
CA THR A 265 -15.93 10.12 9.37
C THR A 265 -15.71 9.86 7.88
N LEU A 266 -15.34 8.63 7.51
CA LEU A 266 -15.18 8.22 6.10
C LEU A 266 -16.54 8.28 5.38
N ASP A 267 -17.59 7.79 6.00
CA ASP A 267 -18.97 7.89 5.49
C ASP A 267 -19.40 9.35 5.26
N ALA A 268 -19.16 10.22 6.24
CA ALA A 268 -19.49 11.64 6.10
C ALA A 268 -18.72 12.32 4.95
N ILE A 269 -17.45 12.00 4.78
CA ILE A 269 -16.63 12.48 3.64
C ILE A 269 -17.26 11.99 2.34
N TRP A 270 -17.61 10.72 2.26
CA TRP A 270 -18.19 10.13 1.05
C TRP A 270 -19.55 10.76 0.71
N GLN A 271 -20.43 10.95 1.68
CA GLN A 271 -21.71 11.62 1.45
C GLN A 271 -21.52 13.07 0.95
N ALA A 272 -20.51 13.77 1.47
CA ALA A 272 -20.17 15.12 0.98
C ALA A 272 -19.64 15.09 -0.46
N ILE A 273 -18.81 14.09 -0.81
CA ILE A 273 -18.32 13.87 -2.18
C ILE A 273 -19.50 13.59 -3.12
N LEU A 274 -20.41 12.68 -2.75
CA LEU A 274 -21.59 12.34 -3.55
C LEU A 274 -22.50 13.56 -3.76
N LYS A 275 -22.69 14.37 -2.73
CA LYS A 275 -23.48 15.60 -2.83
C LYS A 275 -22.83 16.58 -3.80
N ALA A 276 -21.53 16.82 -3.69
CA ALA A 276 -20.78 17.67 -4.62
C ALA A 276 -20.83 17.10 -6.05
N GLY A 277 -20.72 15.77 -6.20
CA GLY A 277 -20.81 15.09 -7.48
C GLY A 277 -22.15 15.28 -8.18
N LYS A 278 -23.26 15.16 -7.46
CA LYS A 278 -24.62 15.37 -8.01
C LYS A 278 -24.85 16.79 -8.51
N THR A 279 -24.26 17.77 -7.85
CA THR A 279 -24.49 19.20 -8.16
C THR A 279 -23.40 19.83 -9.02
N GLY A 280 -22.24 19.17 -9.15
CA GLY A 280 -21.04 19.76 -9.74
C GLY A 280 -20.36 20.83 -8.87
N ASP A 281 -20.87 21.08 -7.64
CA ASP A 281 -20.39 22.14 -6.74
C ASP A 281 -19.18 21.67 -5.93
N PHE A 282 -18.02 21.66 -6.56
CA PHE A 282 -16.73 21.40 -5.93
C PHE A 282 -16.01 22.71 -5.63
N ARG A 283 -16.22 23.27 -4.45
CA ARG A 283 -15.69 24.59 -4.09
C ARG A 283 -14.20 24.54 -3.80
N PRO A 284 -13.42 25.53 -4.28
CA PRO A 284 -12.03 25.67 -3.84
C PRO A 284 -11.98 26.03 -2.36
N ASN A 285 -10.94 25.54 -1.69
CA ASN A 285 -10.63 25.90 -0.31
C ASN A 285 -9.21 26.48 -0.24
N PRO A 286 -9.04 27.80 -0.49
CA PRO A 286 -7.72 28.42 -0.50
C PRO A 286 -6.99 28.32 0.83
N GLY A 287 -5.72 27.98 0.77
CA GLY A 287 -4.86 27.83 1.94
C GLY A 287 -3.39 27.74 1.56
N ARG A 288 -2.54 27.48 2.56
CA ARG A 288 -1.08 27.44 2.38
C ARG A 288 -0.61 26.39 1.35
N LEU A 289 -1.39 25.34 1.11
CA LEU A 289 -1.05 24.29 0.14
C LEU A 289 -1.26 24.73 -1.31
N CYS A 290 -1.93 25.85 -1.57
CA CYS A 290 -2.18 26.34 -2.92
C CYS A 290 -0.91 26.78 -3.65
N ASP A 291 0.18 27.08 -2.92
CA ASP A 291 1.46 27.45 -3.55
C ASP A 291 2.16 26.24 -4.20
N TRP A 292 1.77 25.03 -3.81
CA TRP A 292 2.25 23.77 -4.39
C TRP A 292 1.19 23.02 -5.20
N CYS A 293 0.05 23.69 -5.50
CA CYS A 293 -1.03 23.05 -6.24
C CYS A 293 -0.76 23.11 -7.75
N SER A 294 -0.61 21.94 -8.38
CA SER A 294 -0.39 21.82 -9.83
C SER A 294 -1.52 22.41 -10.67
N HIS A 295 -2.69 22.65 -10.07
CA HIS A 295 -3.88 23.15 -10.76
C HIS A 295 -4.24 24.59 -10.36
N LYS A 296 -3.32 25.35 -9.75
CA LYS A 296 -3.55 26.72 -9.28
C LYS A 296 -4.06 27.65 -10.37
N GLU A 297 -3.51 27.52 -11.60
CA GLU A 297 -3.88 28.32 -12.77
C GLU A 297 -5.33 28.10 -13.25
N ARG A 298 -5.90 26.92 -12.92
CA ARG A 298 -7.31 26.57 -13.28
C ARG A 298 -8.27 26.87 -12.14
N CYS A 299 -7.76 27.35 -11.00
CA CYS A 299 -8.56 27.55 -9.79
C CYS A 299 -9.26 28.91 -9.79
N PRO A 300 -10.62 28.97 -9.65
CA PRO A 300 -11.35 30.24 -9.64
C PRO A 300 -10.97 31.14 -8.45
N ALA A 301 -10.44 30.59 -7.36
CA ALA A 301 -9.95 31.39 -6.26
C ALA A 301 -8.69 32.22 -6.61
N PHE A 302 -8.03 31.91 -7.74
CA PHE A 302 -6.88 32.60 -8.28
C PHE A 302 -7.13 33.17 -9.69
N GLY A 303 -8.40 33.32 -10.07
CA GLY A 303 -8.80 33.89 -11.37
C GLY A 303 -8.80 32.89 -12.53
N GLY A 304 -8.54 31.61 -12.27
CA GLY A 304 -8.59 30.57 -13.29
C GLY A 304 -10.01 30.09 -13.59
N THR A 305 -10.13 29.30 -14.65
CA THR A 305 -11.40 28.67 -15.06
C THR A 305 -11.22 27.14 -15.04
N PRO A 306 -11.97 26.40 -14.20
CA PRO A 306 -11.99 24.96 -14.22
C PRO A 306 -12.54 24.45 -15.58
N PRO A 307 -12.18 23.23 -16.00
CA PRO A 307 -12.85 22.57 -17.10
C PRO A 307 -14.36 22.41 -16.80
N GLU A 308 -15.15 22.23 -17.85
CA GLU A 308 -16.56 21.88 -17.71
C GLU A 308 -16.69 20.61 -16.85
N TYR A 309 -17.70 20.58 -15.98
CA TYR A 309 -17.90 19.39 -15.13
C TYR A 309 -18.42 18.23 -15.98
N PRO A 310 -17.69 17.10 -16.06
CA PRO A 310 -18.07 15.97 -16.93
C PRO A 310 -19.26 15.15 -16.40
N GLY A 311 -19.79 15.48 -15.22
CA GLY A 311 -20.75 14.67 -14.50
C GLY A 311 -20.08 13.74 -13.47
N TRP A 312 -20.90 13.14 -12.61
CA TRP A 312 -20.43 12.11 -11.69
C TRP A 312 -20.17 10.82 -12.47
N PRO A 313 -19.03 10.14 -12.27
CA PRO A 313 -18.78 8.85 -12.91
C PRO A 313 -19.86 7.84 -12.49
N GLU A 314 -20.69 7.44 -13.44
CA GLU A 314 -21.62 6.35 -13.20
C GLU A 314 -20.89 5.01 -13.24
N PRO A 315 -21.32 4.01 -12.43
CA PRO A 315 -20.89 2.63 -12.63
C PRO A 315 -21.29 2.23 -14.07
N ASP A 316 -20.39 1.58 -14.79
CA ASP A 316 -20.70 1.11 -16.14
C ASP A 316 -22.00 0.28 -16.10
N ALA A 317 -23.03 0.73 -16.84
CA ALA A 317 -24.37 0.15 -16.87
C ALA A 317 -24.43 -1.28 -17.48
N GLY A 318 -23.29 -1.96 -17.61
CA GLY A 318 -23.16 -3.28 -18.23
C GLY A 318 -23.47 -4.48 -17.33
N GLU A 319 -23.67 -4.31 -16.03
CA GLU A 319 -23.74 -5.47 -15.11
C GLU A 319 -24.96 -5.58 -14.18
N GLU A 320 -25.95 -4.67 -14.26
CA GLU A 320 -27.20 -4.81 -13.48
C GLU A 320 -28.18 -5.85 -14.05
N SER A 321 -27.92 -6.46 -15.22
CA SER A 321 -28.89 -7.34 -15.89
C SER A 321 -28.72 -8.85 -15.68
N ALA A 322 -27.75 -9.29 -14.86
CA ALA A 322 -27.47 -10.73 -14.69
C ALA A 322 -28.05 -11.35 -13.39
N VAL A 323 -28.52 -10.56 -12.43
CA VAL A 323 -29.02 -11.07 -11.15
C VAL A 323 -30.55 -11.19 -11.09
N ASP A 324 -31.30 -10.49 -11.97
CA ASP A 324 -32.78 -10.47 -11.95
C ASP A 324 -33.45 -11.46 -12.93
N ARG A 325 -32.75 -12.48 -13.42
CA ARG A 325 -33.34 -13.56 -14.25
C ARG A 325 -33.04 -14.95 -13.70
N ALA A 326 -33.35 -15.17 -12.45
CA ALA A 326 -33.47 -16.52 -11.89
C ALA A 326 -34.58 -16.52 -10.83
N ASP A 327 -35.84 -16.44 -11.28
CA ASP A 327 -37.02 -16.98 -10.65
C ASP A 327 -37.64 -18.04 -11.59
#